data_1289e2e2f68a67c745bc621626cbd2e4
#
_entry.id   1289e2e2f68a67c745bc621626cbd2e4
#
_cell.length_a   1.000
_cell.length_b   1.000
_cell.length_c   1.000
_cell.angle_alpha   90.00
_cell.angle_beta   90.00
_cell.angle_gamma   90.00
#
_symmetry.space_group_name_H-M   'P 1'
#
loop_
_entity.id
_entity.type
_entity.pdbx_description
1 polymer ?
#
loop_
_entity_poly.entity_id
_entity_poly.type
_entity_poly.pdbx_seq_one_letter_code
_entity_poly.pdbx_strand_id
1 'polypeptide(L)'
;MTKKLRTVVLVDDNETTCFLNNRLLSRLDVADQVLTYFRAEQAYQELWGGPGNEQAATPPDLVFVDLKMPGMDGFEFLKLYSSLPEEVREKTVLAVLTTSMHAADTARVAQYEGVEYLAKPLTEEKMEKLLQKRF
;
A
#
# COMPACT_ATOMS: atom_id res chain seq x y z
N MET A 1 6.25 -20.35 -8.80
CA MET A 1 5.68 -19.23 -9.60
C MET A 1 4.88 -18.32 -8.73
N THR A 2 5.13 -17.03 -8.85
CA THR A 2 4.42 -16.04 -8.07
C THR A 2 3.04 -15.79 -8.67
N LYS A 3 2.02 -15.78 -7.83
CA LYS A 3 0.65 -15.51 -8.26
C LYS A 3 0.55 -14.05 -8.72
N LYS A 4 -0.07 -13.82 -9.87
CA LYS A 4 -0.36 -12.48 -10.35
C LYS A 4 -1.51 -11.88 -9.53
N LEU A 5 -1.30 -10.66 -9.06
CA LEU A 5 -2.31 -9.93 -8.28
C LEU A 5 -3.34 -9.28 -9.20
N ARG A 6 -4.52 -8.99 -8.68
CA ARG A 6 -5.52 -8.28 -9.46
C ARG A 6 -5.26 -6.78 -9.41
N THR A 7 -5.12 -6.23 -8.22
CA THR A 7 -4.97 -4.78 -8.05
C THR A 7 -3.88 -4.46 -7.04
N VAL A 8 -2.94 -3.59 -7.45
CA VAL A 8 -1.95 -2.99 -6.57
C VAL A 8 -2.23 -1.49 -6.52
N VAL A 9 -2.17 -0.91 -5.34
CA VAL A 9 -2.41 0.52 -5.13
C VAL A 9 -1.13 1.19 -4.65
N LEU A 10 -0.83 2.35 -5.22
CA LEU A 10 0.29 3.20 -4.81
C LEU A 10 -0.27 4.48 -4.20
N VAL A 11 0.08 4.77 -2.95
CA VAL A 11 -0.33 5.98 -2.24
C VAL A 11 0.92 6.77 -1.87
N ASP A 12 1.19 7.84 -2.61
CA ASP A 12 2.39 8.66 -2.42
C ASP A 12 2.14 10.01 -3.09
N ASP A 13 2.48 11.09 -2.40
CA ASP A 13 2.27 12.43 -2.94
C ASP A 13 3.31 12.83 -3.99
N ASN A 14 4.37 12.06 -4.15
CA ASN A 14 5.42 12.33 -5.12
C ASN A 14 5.09 11.67 -6.47
N GLU A 15 4.77 12.50 -7.46
CA GLU A 15 4.36 12.01 -8.78
C GLU A 15 5.47 11.20 -9.46
N THR A 16 6.72 11.62 -9.32
CA THR A 16 7.86 10.91 -9.92
C THR A 16 8.01 9.51 -9.31
N THR A 17 7.89 9.41 -8.00
CA THR A 17 7.95 8.11 -7.31
C THR A 17 6.83 7.19 -7.80
N CYS A 18 5.61 7.70 -7.90
CA CYS A 18 4.47 6.94 -8.38
C CYS A 18 4.69 6.47 -9.82
N PHE A 19 5.20 7.36 -10.68
CA PHE A 19 5.49 7.02 -12.07
C PHE A 19 6.50 5.88 -12.16
N LEU A 20 7.61 5.98 -11.42
CA LEU A 20 8.67 4.97 -11.44
C LEU A 20 8.18 3.63 -10.89
N ASN A 21 7.41 3.66 -9.81
CA ASN A 21 6.87 2.43 -9.22
C ASN A 21 5.85 1.77 -10.15
N ASN A 22 4.98 2.57 -10.76
CA ASN A 22 4.01 2.05 -11.72
C ASN A 22 4.74 1.39 -12.90
N ARG A 23 5.78 2.04 -13.40
CA ARG A 23 6.58 1.51 -14.51
C ARG A 23 7.24 0.18 -14.12
N LEU A 24 7.79 0.10 -12.91
CA LEU A 24 8.40 -1.13 -12.42
C LEU A 24 7.38 -2.26 -12.35
N LEU A 25 6.23 -2.00 -11.72
CA LEU A 25 5.19 -3.01 -11.57
C LEU A 25 4.64 -3.47 -12.91
N SER A 26 4.50 -2.56 -13.87
CA SER A 26 4.06 -2.91 -15.22
C SER A 26 5.07 -3.78 -15.94
N ARG A 27 6.36 -3.46 -15.80
CA ARG A 27 7.43 -4.24 -16.41
C ARG A 27 7.48 -5.66 -15.84
N LEU A 28 7.27 -5.78 -14.53
CA LEU A 28 7.28 -7.08 -13.86
C LEU A 28 5.98 -7.86 -14.09
N ASP A 29 4.96 -7.20 -14.58
CA ASP A 29 3.65 -7.80 -14.85
C ASP A 29 3.07 -8.54 -13.64
N VAL A 30 3.17 -7.91 -12.47
CA VAL A 30 2.75 -8.54 -11.20
C VAL A 30 1.28 -8.34 -10.88
N ALA A 31 0.59 -7.43 -11.58
CA ALA A 31 -0.80 -7.11 -11.32
C ALA A 31 -1.54 -6.80 -12.60
N ASP A 32 -2.84 -7.11 -12.60
CA ASP A 32 -3.71 -6.76 -13.73
C ASP A 32 -3.94 -5.25 -13.80
N GLN A 33 -3.96 -4.60 -12.64
CA GLN A 33 -4.27 -3.18 -12.53
C GLN A 33 -3.41 -2.54 -11.44
N VAL A 34 -2.89 -1.34 -11.72
CA VAL A 34 -2.20 -0.53 -10.73
C VAL A 34 -2.93 0.81 -10.63
N LEU A 35 -3.39 1.15 -9.43
CA LEU A 35 -4.06 2.41 -9.13
C LEU A 35 -3.11 3.31 -8.36
N THR A 36 -3.13 4.60 -8.63
CA THR A 36 -2.27 5.58 -8.00
C THR A 36 -3.10 6.67 -7.36
N TYR A 37 -2.80 6.98 -6.09
CA TYR A 37 -3.42 8.07 -5.36
C TYR A 37 -2.31 8.96 -4.79
N PHE A 38 -2.47 10.27 -4.94
CA PHE A 38 -1.49 11.23 -4.44
C PHE A 38 -1.84 11.74 -3.04
N ARG A 39 -2.97 11.29 -2.49
CA ARG A 39 -3.42 11.65 -1.15
C ARG A 39 -3.98 10.44 -0.44
N ALA A 40 -3.61 10.29 0.83
CA ALA A 40 -4.03 9.14 1.62
C ALA A 40 -5.53 9.14 1.89
N GLU A 41 -6.13 10.32 2.17
CA GLU A 41 -7.55 10.42 2.42
C GLU A 41 -8.39 10.00 1.22
N GLN A 42 -7.95 10.36 0.02
CA GLN A 42 -8.65 9.96 -1.20
C GLN A 42 -8.54 8.43 -1.39
N ALA A 43 -7.35 7.88 -1.18
CA ALA A 43 -7.15 6.44 -1.31
C ALA A 43 -8.05 5.67 -0.35
N TYR A 44 -8.08 6.09 0.92
CA TYR A 44 -8.89 5.42 1.91
C TYR A 44 -10.38 5.47 1.56
N GLN A 45 -10.86 6.63 1.15
CA GLN A 45 -12.26 6.81 0.76
C GLN A 45 -12.65 5.90 -0.39
N GLU A 46 -11.84 5.83 -1.42
CA GLU A 46 -12.17 5.04 -2.61
C GLU A 46 -12.01 3.55 -2.39
N LEU A 47 -11.06 3.15 -1.54
CA LEU A 47 -10.82 1.73 -1.29
C LEU A 47 -11.77 1.14 -0.26
N TRP A 48 -12.07 1.88 0.81
CA TRP A 48 -12.85 1.35 1.94
C TRP A 48 -13.90 2.30 2.47
N GLY A 49 -14.01 3.48 1.89
CA GLY A 49 -14.78 4.55 2.49
C GLY A 49 -16.29 4.38 2.41
N GLY A 50 -16.87 4.31 3.48
CA GLY A 50 -18.21 4.61 3.87
C GLY A 50 -19.40 4.04 3.10
N PRO A 51 -20.60 4.24 3.63
CA PRO A 51 -21.83 3.78 2.99
C PRO A 51 -22.00 4.39 1.60
N GLY A 52 -22.43 3.58 0.65
CA GLY A 52 -22.61 4.02 -0.72
C GLY A 52 -21.42 3.81 -1.63
N ASN A 53 -20.28 3.41 -1.09
CA ASN A 53 -19.14 3.05 -1.92
C ASN A 53 -19.19 1.57 -2.26
N GLU A 54 -20.08 1.21 -3.16
CA GLU A 54 -20.28 -0.17 -3.56
C GLU A 54 -19.08 -0.72 -4.32
N GLN A 55 -18.22 0.14 -4.83
CA GLN A 55 -17.03 -0.28 -5.57
C GLN A 55 -15.96 -0.86 -4.67
N ALA A 56 -16.07 -0.62 -3.36
CA ALA A 56 -15.22 -1.26 -2.38
C ALA A 56 -15.47 -2.77 -2.26
N ALA A 57 -16.41 -3.30 -3.03
CA ALA A 57 -16.70 -4.73 -3.03
C ALA A 57 -15.50 -5.60 -3.45
N THR A 58 -14.55 -5.02 -4.21
CA THR A 58 -13.34 -5.73 -4.62
C THR A 58 -12.12 -5.02 -4.03
N PRO A 59 -11.69 -5.42 -2.83
CA PRO A 59 -10.54 -4.78 -2.19
C PRO A 59 -9.25 -5.06 -2.97
N PRO A 60 -8.26 -4.14 -2.91
CA PRO A 60 -6.99 -4.38 -3.56
C PRO A 60 -6.22 -5.50 -2.87
N ASP A 61 -5.36 -6.18 -3.60
CA ASP A 61 -4.51 -7.21 -3.03
C ASP A 61 -3.36 -6.62 -2.22
N LEU A 62 -2.80 -5.50 -2.70
CA LEU A 62 -1.62 -4.88 -2.11
C LEU A 62 -1.72 -3.37 -2.20
N VAL A 63 -1.43 -2.69 -1.10
CA VAL A 63 -1.37 -1.22 -1.05
C VAL A 63 0.00 -0.81 -0.54
N PHE A 64 0.71 0.01 -1.31
CA PHE A 64 1.91 0.69 -0.85
C PHE A 64 1.54 2.10 -0.40
N VAL A 65 1.98 2.49 0.79
CA VAL A 65 1.71 3.82 1.33
C VAL A 65 2.99 4.43 1.90
N ASP A 66 3.24 5.71 1.56
CA ASP A 66 4.34 6.46 2.16
C ASP A 66 3.92 7.00 3.53
N LEU A 67 4.89 7.13 4.43
CA LEU A 67 4.62 7.66 5.77
C LEU A 67 4.46 9.17 5.79
N LYS A 68 5.21 9.88 4.95
CA LYS A 68 5.25 11.36 5.01
C LYS A 68 4.54 11.96 3.81
N MET A 69 3.31 12.42 4.06
CA MET A 69 2.48 13.06 3.05
C MET A 69 1.75 14.24 3.69
N PRO A 70 1.48 15.31 2.94
CA PRO A 70 0.68 16.42 3.47
C PRO A 70 -0.76 15.98 3.71
N GLY A 71 -1.43 16.61 4.67
CA GLY A 71 -2.77 16.21 5.08
C GLY A 71 -2.71 14.94 5.89
N MET A 72 -3.44 13.92 5.48
CA MET A 72 -3.37 12.61 6.13
C MET A 72 -2.04 11.93 5.77
N ASP A 73 -1.22 11.64 6.77
CA ASP A 73 0.04 10.94 6.53
C ASP A 73 -0.16 9.41 6.58
N GLY A 74 0.94 8.68 6.36
CA GLY A 74 0.88 7.22 6.34
C GLY A 74 0.50 6.61 7.68
N PHE A 75 0.89 7.24 8.79
CA PHE A 75 0.53 6.73 10.12
C PHE A 75 -0.97 6.83 10.36
N GLU A 76 -1.58 7.94 9.95
CA GLU A 76 -3.03 8.10 10.05
C GLU A 76 -3.76 7.10 9.17
N PHE A 77 -3.21 6.85 7.98
CA PHE A 77 -3.74 5.84 7.06
C PHE A 77 -3.69 4.45 7.71
N LEU A 78 -2.56 4.09 8.33
CA LEU A 78 -2.42 2.82 9.05
C LEU A 78 -3.44 2.69 10.18
N LYS A 79 -3.64 3.78 10.92
CA LYS A 79 -4.59 3.79 12.03
C LYS A 79 -6.01 3.52 11.53
N LEU A 80 -6.41 4.18 10.45
CA LEU A 80 -7.73 3.97 9.86
C LEU A 80 -7.88 2.56 9.32
N TYR A 81 -6.86 2.06 8.64
CA TYR A 81 -6.85 0.70 8.12
C TYR A 81 -7.01 -0.31 9.26
N SER A 82 -6.30 -0.10 10.37
CA SER A 82 -6.35 -1.03 11.49
C SER A 82 -7.69 -1.05 12.20
N SER A 83 -8.52 -0.03 11.99
CA SER A 83 -9.87 0.03 12.55
C SER A 83 -10.93 -0.67 11.68
N LEU A 84 -10.55 -1.11 10.49
CA LEU A 84 -11.46 -1.87 9.63
C LEU A 84 -11.70 -3.27 10.22
N PRO A 85 -12.85 -3.88 9.90
CA PRO A 85 -13.10 -5.26 10.33
C PRO A 85 -11.99 -6.19 9.86
N GLU A 86 -11.67 -7.19 10.66
CA GLU A 86 -10.61 -8.15 10.35
C GLU A 86 -10.81 -8.81 8.99
N GLU A 87 -12.04 -9.19 8.68
CA GLU A 87 -12.39 -9.82 7.39
C GLU A 87 -12.07 -8.93 6.18
N VAL A 88 -12.12 -7.60 6.37
CA VAL A 88 -11.75 -6.64 5.33
C VAL A 88 -10.23 -6.52 5.24
N ARG A 89 -9.56 -6.41 6.39
CA ARG A 89 -8.11 -6.26 6.44
C ARG A 89 -7.37 -7.48 5.88
N GLU A 90 -7.90 -8.67 6.09
CA GLU A 90 -7.28 -9.91 5.62
C GLU A 90 -7.19 -9.99 4.09
N LYS A 91 -8.02 -9.26 3.39
CA LYS A 91 -8.06 -9.30 1.93
C LYS A 91 -6.99 -8.43 1.27
N THR A 92 -6.34 -7.57 2.06
CA THR A 92 -5.37 -6.60 1.55
C THR A 92 -4.09 -6.67 2.35
N VAL A 93 -2.94 -6.77 1.66
CA VAL A 93 -1.64 -6.61 2.28
C VAL A 93 -1.28 -5.12 2.21
N LEU A 94 -0.97 -4.53 3.36
CA LEU A 94 -0.55 -3.13 3.44
C LEU A 94 0.95 -3.08 3.66
N ALA A 95 1.67 -2.37 2.80
CA ALA A 95 3.11 -2.23 2.87
C ALA A 95 3.46 -0.74 2.93
N VAL A 96 4.23 -0.35 3.94
CA VAL A 96 4.80 0.99 4.00
C VAL A 96 6.03 1.03 3.10
N LEU A 97 6.09 2.01 2.21
CA LEU A 97 7.22 2.21 1.31
C LEU A 97 7.71 3.64 1.50
N THR A 98 8.83 3.82 2.20
CA THR A 98 9.26 5.13 2.65
C THR A 98 10.78 5.31 2.62
N THR A 99 11.22 6.58 2.58
CA THR A 99 12.63 6.91 2.73
C THR A 99 13.03 7.01 4.21
N SER A 100 12.05 7.01 5.13
CA SER A 100 12.36 7.14 6.56
C SER A 100 13.02 5.87 7.08
N MET A 101 14.18 6.04 7.71
CA MET A 101 14.90 4.96 8.37
C MET A 101 15.01 5.19 9.86
N HIS A 102 14.23 6.13 10.39
CA HIS A 102 14.24 6.43 11.83
C HIS A 102 13.67 5.26 12.63
N ALA A 103 14.37 4.89 13.68
CA ALA A 103 13.93 3.79 14.56
C ALA A 103 12.54 4.05 15.14
N ALA A 104 12.22 5.31 15.44
CA ALA A 104 10.91 5.66 15.97
C ALA A 104 9.78 5.37 14.98
N ASP A 105 10.01 5.66 13.70
CA ASP A 105 9.01 5.41 12.66
C ASP A 105 8.84 3.90 12.43
N THR A 106 9.96 3.18 12.37
CA THR A 106 9.93 1.72 12.22
C THR A 106 9.17 1.07 13.38
N ALA A 107 9.43 1.54 14.60
CA ALA A 107 8.76 1.02 15.80
C ALA A 107 7.25 1.31 15.77
N ARG A 108 6.85 2.49 15.28
CA ARG A 108 5.43 2.82 15.17
C ARG A 108 4.71 1.91 14.17
N VAL A 109 5.34 1.67 13.03
CA VAL A 109 4.76 0.75 12.02
C VAL A 109 4.67 -0.66 12.57
N ALA A 110 5.67 -1.08 13.33
CA ALA A 110 5.71 -2.44 13.90
C ALA A 110 4.57 -2.73 14.88
N GLN A 111 3.91 -1.69 15.40
CA GLN A 111 2.74 -1.85 16.26
C GLN A 111 1.51 -2.32 15.49
N TYR A 112 1.51 -2.17 14.18
CA TYR A 112 0.39 -2.58 13.34
C TYR A 112 0.67 -3.98 12.79
N GLU A 113 -0.10 -4.95 13.28
CA GLU A 113 0.06 -6.33 12.88
C GLU A 113 -0.18 -6.54 11.39
N GLY A 114 0.69 -7.30 10.75
CA GLY A 114 0.53 -7.67 9.35
C GLY A 114 0.96 -6.61 8.34
N VAL A 115 1.45 -5.46 8.80
CA VAL A 115 1.92 -4.41 7.90
C VAL A 115 3.39 -4.62 7.57
N GLU A 116 3.73 -4.58 6.27
CA GLU A 116 5.11 -4.71 5.81
C GLU A 116 5.79 -3.35 5.78
N TYR A 117 7.11 -3.33 5.95
CA TYR A 117 7.90 -2.10 5.92
C TYR A 117 9.02 -2.25 4.90
N LEU A 118 9.03 -1.37 3.89
CA LEU A 118 10.04 -1.39 2.85
C LEU A 118 10.68 -0.02 2.69
N ALA A 119 12.00 -0.01 2.52
CA ALA A 119 12.71 1.22 2.23
C ALA A 119 12.62 1.53 0.73
N LYS A 120 12.45 2.81 0.38
CA LYS A 120 12.57 3.25 -1.01
C LYS A 120 14.02 3.17 -1.46
N PRO A 121 14.26 2.90 -2.74
CA PRO A 121 13.28 2.71 -3.81
C PRO A 121 12.71 1.30 -3.84
N LEU A 122 11.53 1.16 -4.40
CA LEU A 122 10.97 -0.16 -4.69
C LEU A 122 11.80 -0.78 -5.80
N THR A 123 12.16 -2.05 -5.65
CA THR A 123 12.96 -2.78 -6.63
C THR A 123 12.32 -4.12 -6.95
N GLU A 124 12.76 -4.72 -8.04
CA GLU A 124 12.32 -6.06 -8.42
C GLU A 124 12.54 -7.06 -7.29
N GLU A 125 13.74 -7.03 -6.67
CA GLU A 125 14.07 -7.91 -5.57
C GLU A 125 13.14 -7.76 -4.39
N LYS A 126 12.86 -6.51 -4.00
CA LYS A 126 11.94 -6.24 -2.88
C LYS A 126 10.54 -6.71 -3.20
N MET A 127 10.10 -6.48 -4.44
CA MET A 127 8.79 -6.91 -4.87
C MET A 127 8.66 -8.43 -4.86
N GLU A 128 9.67 -9.13 -5.36
CA GLU A 128 9.68 -10.59 -5.37
C GLU A 128 9.63 -11.17 -3.96
N LYS A 129 10.42 -10.61 -3.04
CA LYS A 129 10.43 -11.06 -1.66
C LYS A 129 9.07 -10.85 -0.99
N LEU A 130 8.45 -9.71 -1.26
CA LEU A 130 7.13 -9.43 -0.71
C LEU A 130 6.08 -10.40 -1.24
N LEU A 131 6.10 -10.66 -2.54
CA LEU A 131 5.16 -11.60 -3.16
C LEU A 131 5.32 -13.01 -2.60
N GLN A 132 6.57 -13.46 -2.43
CA GLN A 132 6.85 -14.79 -1.88
C GLN A 132 6.41 -14.91 -0.42
N LYS A 133 6.55 -13.83 0.34
CA LYS A 133 6.21 -13.82 1.76
C LYS A 133 4.71 -13.80 2.01
N ARG A 134 3.95 -13.03 1.21
CA ARG A 134 2.55 -12.73 1.50
C ARG A 134 1.56 -13.31 0.51
N PHE A 135 2.03 -13.77 -0.63
CA PHE A 135 1.19 -14.31 -1.68
C PHE A 135 1.79 -15.61 -2.23
#